data_1f511fc7f0658355c00aa9ddbc99810f
#
_entry.id   1f511fc7f0658355c00aa9ddbc99810f
#
_cell.length_a   1.000
_cell.length_b   1.000
_cell.length_c   1.000
_cell.angle_alpha   90.00
_cell.angle_beta   90.00
_cell.angle_gamma   90.00
#
_symmetry.space_group_name_H-M   'P 1'
#
loop_
_entity.id
_entity.type
_entity.pdbx_description
1 polymer ?
#
loop_
_entity_poly.entity_id
_entity_poly.type
_entity_poly.pdbx_seq_one_letter_code
_entity_poly.pdbx_strand_id
1 'polypeptide(L)'
;MEKFLQAEFPYASIGDYTVAGMGKSYIIGHTRLQSVYYTDPFIRPALVVNGIRMATVEEIIAMKLDIISRAGRKKDFWDLHELTQNYTLAQMLALHEERYPYSHDAKTIKANFSNFAKADDDIDPECLLGKHWEVIKMDMIDFVKRG
;
A
#
# COMPACT_ATOMS: atom_id res chain seq x y z
N MET A 1 6.54 -9.76 -20.38
CA MET A 1 5.56 -10.07 -19.34
C MET A 1 4.26 -10.62 -19.95
N GLU A 2 3.53 -9.86 -20.77
CA GLU A 2 2.22 -10.25 -21.35
C GLU A 2 2.26 -11.58 -22.13
N LYS A 3 3.17 -11.70 -23.10
CA LYS A 3 3.34 -12.95 -23.87
C LYS A 3 3.67 -14.16 -22.98
N PHE A 4 4.43 -13.96 -21.91
CA PHE A 4 4.74 -15.00 -20.95
C PHE A 4 3.49 -15.40 -20.16
N LEU A 5 2.75 -14.43 -19.65
CA LEU A 5 1.52 -14.69 -18.89
C LEU A 5 0.45 -15.39 -19.76
N GLN A 6 0.31 -15.00 -21.03
CA GLN A 6 -0.61 -15.66 -21.96
C GLN A 6 -0.20 -17.09 -22.29
N ALA A 7 1.10 -17.38 -22.35
CA ALA A 7 1.60 -18.73 -22.58
C ALA A 7 1.38 -19.64 -21.37
N GLU A 8 1.66 -19.15 -20.15
CA GLU A 8 1.52 -19.93 -18.91
C GLU A 8 0.07 -19.97 -18.40
N PHE A 9 -0.71 -18.91 -18.66
CA PHE A 9 -2.10 -18.78 -18.22
C PHE A 9 -3.00 -18.36 -19.39
N PRO A 10 -3.33 -19.27 -20.34
CA PRO A 10 -4.10 -18.92 -21.53
C PRO A 10 -5.51 -18.42 -21.24
N TYR A 11 -6.03 -18.65 -20.02
CA TYR A 11 -7.31 -18.16 -19.53
C TYR A 11 -7.22 -16.81 -18.82
N ALA A 12 -6.01 -16.21 -18.71
CA ALA A 12 -5.85 -14.89 -18.10
C ALA A 12 -6.51 -13.82 -18.95
N SER A 13 -7.35 -13.01 -18.35
CA SER A 13 -7.89 -11.80 -18.99
C SER A 13 -7.00 -10.60 -18.69
N ILE A 14 -6.77 -9.78 -19.71
CA ILE A 14 -6.03 -8.52 -19.59
C ILE A 14 -7.06 -7.43 -19.35
N GLY A 15 -6.99 -6.79 -18.19
CA GLY A 15 -7.82 -5.62 -17.89
C GLY A 15 -7.17 -4.35 -18.43
N ASP A 16 -7.98 -3.46 -19.00
CA ASP A 16 -7.56 -2.13 -19.46
C ASP A 16 -7.27 -1.15 -18.32
N TYR A 17 -6.71 -1.65 -17.21
CA TYR A 17 -6.34 -0.78 -16.12
C TYR A 17 -4.95 -0.20 -16.38
N THR A 18 -4.94 0.93 -17.05
CA THR A 18 -3.74 1.77 -17.18
C THR A 18 -3.82 2.90 -16.15
N VAL A 19 -3.07 2.81 -15.06
CA VAL A 19 -2.75 4.01 -14.29
C VAL A 19 -1.74 4.79 -15.11
N ALA A 20 -2.20 5.84 -15.81
CA ALA A 20 -1.34 6.78 -16.52
C ALA A 20 -0.30 6.13 -17.46
N GLY A 21 -0.61 5.01 -18.11
CA GLY A 21 0.30 4.34 -19.04
C GLY A 21 1.45 3.56 -18.39
N MET A 22 1.53 3.50 -17.05
CA MET A 22 2.65 2.90 -16.33
C MET A 22 2.40 1.49 -15.82
N GLY A 23 1.29 0.86 -16.15
CA GLY A 23 0.99 -0.48 -15.63
C GLY A 23 -0.09 -1.23 -16.38
N LYS A 24 -0.14 -2.54 -16.17
CA LYS A 24 -1.19 -3.43 -16.67
C LYS A 24 -1.77 -4.26 -15.55
N SER A 25 -3.05 -4.56 -15.63
CA SER A 25 -3.75 -5.46 -14.73
C SER A 25 -4.15 -6.74 -15.47
N TYR A 26 -4.02 -7.86 -14.79
CA TYR A 26 -4.38 -9.18 -15.29
C TYR A 26 -5.27 -9.86 -14.26
N ILE A 27 -6.22 -10.67 -14.71
CA ILE A 27 -7.01 -11.56 -13.86
C ILE A 27 -6.68 -12.99 -14.26
N ILE A 28 -6.14 -13.76 -13.31
CA ILE A 28 -5.75 -15.15 -13.46
C ILE A 28 -6.59 -15.96 -12.48
N GLY A 29 -7.67 -16.59 -12.98
CA GLY A 29 -8.69 -17.18 -12.11
C GLY A 29 -9.34 -16.14 -11.22
N HIS A 30 -9.17 -16.26 -9.91
CA HIS A 30 -9.66 -15.29 -8.90
C HIS A 30 -8.58 -14.30 -8.44
N THR A 31 -7.37 -14.39 -8.98
CA THR A 31 -6.24 -13.54 -8.57
C THR A 31 -6.06 -12.37 -9.52
N ARG A 32 -6.00 -11.16 -8.95
CA ARG A 32 -5.60 -9.96 -9.69
C ARG A 32 -4.10 -9.76 -9.58
N LEU A 33 -3.41 -9.76 -10.74
CA LEU A 33 -2.00 -9.39 -10.85
C LEU A 33 -1.89 -7.99 -11.46
N GLN A 34 -1.18 -7.10 -10.80
CA GLN A 34 -0.87 -5.77 -11.34
C GLN A 34 0.63 -5.65 -11.57
N SER A 35 1.02 -5.31 -12.80
CA SER A 35 2.40 -4.99 -13.15
C SER A 35 2.51 -3.49 -13.35
N VAL A 36 3.25 -2.83 -12.47
CA VAL A 36 3.42 -1.37 -12.49
C VAL A 36 4.90 -1.05 -12.62
N TYR A 37 5.23 -0.08 -13.47
CA TYR A 37 6.58 0.42 -13.60
C TYR A 37 6.79 1.54 -12.57
N TYR A 38 7.80 1.36 -11.72
CA TYR A 38 8.25 2.35 -10.76
C TYR A 38 9.66 2.84 -11.12
N THR A 39 9.85 4.16 -11.13
CA THR A 39 11.14 4.79 -11.44
C THR A 39 12.04 4.93 -10.21
N ASP A 40 11.43 5.05 -9.03
CA ASP A 40 12.18 5.30 -7.81
C ASP A 40 12.84 4.02 -7.28
N PRO A 41 14.11 4.07 -6.91
CA PRO A 41 14.79 2.92 -6.33
C PRO A 41 14.17 2.58 -4.96
N PHE A 42 14.25 1.32 -4.56
CA PHE A 42 13.88 0.91 -3.21
C PHE A 42 14.85 1.51 -2.18
N ILE A 43 14.35 1.92 -1.03
CA ILE A 43 15.15 2.42 0.09
C ILE A 43 15.92 1.29 0.81
N ARG A 44 15.49 0.05 0.62
CA ARG A 44 16.15 -1.15 1.16
C ARG A 44 16.36 -2.18 0.05
N PRO A 45 17.41 -3.01 0.16
CA PRO A 45 17.54 -4.18 -0.72
C PRO A 45 16.29 -5.06 -0.63
N ALA A 46 15.84 -5.56 -1.78
CA ALA A 46 14.69 -6.46 -1.82
C ALA A 46 14.96 -7.73 -1.00
N LEU A 47 13.95 -8.19 -0.27
CA LEU A 47 13.97 -9.50 0.36
C LEU A 47 13.87 -10.59 -0.72
N VAL A 48 14.61 -11.68 -0.54
CA VAL A 48 14.51 -12.84 -1.42
C VAL A 48 14.02 -14.04 -0.61
N VAL A 49 12.80 -14.48 -0.89
CA VAL A 49 12.19 -15.64 -0.24
C VAL A 49 11.82 -16.65 -1.32
N ASN A 50 12.40 -17.84 -1.27
CA ASN A 50 12.19 -18.91 -2.28
C ASN A 50 12.41 -18.44 -3.73
N GLY A 51 13.42 -17.59 -3.95
CA GLY A 51 13.74 -17.02 -5.27
C GLY A 51 12.85 -15.84 -5.70
N ILE A 52 11.82 -15.47 -4.91
CA ILE A 52 10.94 -14.34 -5.19
C ILE A 52 11.50 -13.09 -4.49
N ARG A 53 11.69 -12.03 -5.26
CA ARG A 53 12.08 -10.72 -4.72
C ARG A 53 10.85 -9.96 -4.25
N MET A 54 10.87 -9.51 -2.99
CA MET A 54 9.77 -8.78 -2.36
C MET A 54 10.27 -7.46 -1.78
N ALA A 55 9.39 -6.47 -1.71
CA ALA A 55 9.63 -5.25 -0.96
C ALA A 55 9.77 -5.58 0.54
N THR A 56 10.61 -4.82 1.25
CA THR A 56 10.67 -4.90 2.72
C THR A 56 9.44 -4.23 3.34
N VAL A 57 9.20 -4.46 4.62
CA VAL A 57 8.10 -3.81 5.36
C VAL A 57 8.30 -2.28 5.37
N GLU A 58 9.53 -1.81 5.53
CA GLU A 58 9.87 -0.38 5.52
C GLU A 58 9.52 0.26 4.18
N GLU A 59 9.80 -0.44 3.08
CA GLU A 59 9.43 -0.01 1.74
C GLU A 59 7.91 0.12 1.59
N ILE A 60 7.17 -0.90 2.07
CA ILE A 60 5.71 -0.92 2.03
C ILE A 60 5.13 0.21 2.87
N ILE A 61 5.68 0.48 4.08
CA ILE A 61 5.27 1.61 4.92
C ILE A 61 5.38 2.92 4.15
N ALA A 62 6.55 3.20 3.57
CA ALA A 62 6.79 4.43 2.84
C ALA A 62 5.79 4.61 1.67
N MET A 63 5.56 3.55 0.90
CA MET A 63 4.62 3.56 -0.22
C MET A 63 3.16 3.75 0.24
N LYS A 64 2.77 3.15 1.37
CA LYS A 64 1.42 3.31 1.93
C LYS A 64 1.20 4.71 2.48
N LEU A 65 2.20 5.31 3.11
CA LEU A 65 2.12 6.70 3.56
C LEU A 65 1.98 7.69 2.40
N ASP A 66 2.65 7.44 1.28
CA ASP A 66 2.47 8.25 0.07
C ASP A 66 1.02 8.18 -0.46
N ILE A 67 0.37 7.03 -0.36
CA ILE A 67 -1.05 6.89 -0.70
C ILE A 67 -1.93 7.62 0.32
N ILE A 68 -1.66 7.48 1.62
CA ILE A 68 -2.39 8.17 2.68
C ILE A 68 -2.25 9.70 2.56
N SER A 69 -1.08 10.21 2.17
CA SER A 69 -0.89 11.66 1.95
C SER A 69 -1.87 12.25 0.93
N ARG A 70 -2.42 11.42 0.06
CA ARG A 70 -3.40 11.76 -0.99
C ARG A 70 -4.79 11.20 -0.76
N ALA A 71 -5.20 11.03 0.51
CA ALA A 71 -6.45 10.41 0.94
C ALA A 71 -6.52 8.92 0.56
N GLY A 72 -5.91 8.08 1.39
CA GLY A 72 -5.84 6.62 1.23
C GLY A 72 -7.19 5.92 1.10
N ARG A 73 -7.17 4.70 0.61
CA ARG A 73 -8.33 3.81 0.56
C ARG A 73 -8.39 2.97 1.83
N LYS A 74 -9.54 2.39 2.12
CA LYS A 74 -9.78 1.56 3.31
C LYS A 74 -8.68 0.50 3.51
N LYS A 75 -8.31 -0.25 2.47
CA LYS A 75 -7.26 -1.26 2.54
C LYS A 75 -5.87 -0.72 2.92
N ASP A 76 -5.57 0.53 2.57
CA ASP A 76 -4.27 1.13 2.87
C ASP A 76 -4.16 1.44 4.36
N PHE A 77 -5.26 1.85 5.00
CA PHE A 77 -5.34 1.98 6.46
C PHE A 77 -5.27 0.62 7.16
N TRP A 78 -5.91 -0.42 6.59
CA TRP A 78 -5.85 -1.78 7.12
C TRP A 78 -4.41 -2.28 7.19
N ASP A 79 -3.67 -2.12 6.08
CA ASP A 79 -2.27 -2.55 6.00
C ASP A 79 -1.38 -1.77 7.00
N LEU A 80 -1.56 -0.45 7.11
CA LEU A 80 -0.79 0.35 8.08
C LEU A 80 -1.15 0.03 9.53
N HIS A 81 -2.41 -0.24 9.82
CA HIS A 81 -2.85 -0.62 11.16
C HIS A 81 -2.10 -1.84 11.69
N GLU A 82 -1.83 -2.86 10.85
CA GLU A 82 -1.02 -4.03 11.24
C GLU A 82 0.39 -3.64 11.71
N LEU A 83 0.92 -2.56 11.17
CA LEU A 83 2.30 -2.13 11.41
C LEU A 83 2.44 -1.16 12.59
N THR A 84 1.34 -0.60 13.09
CA THR A 84 1.35 0.32 14.26
C THR A 84 1.83 -0.31 15.56
N GLN A 85 1.83 -1.64 15.64
CA GLN A 85 2.36 -2.36 16.80
C GLN A 85 3.90 -2.43 16.81
N ASN A 86 4.52 -2.32 15.63
CA ASN A 86 5.97 -2.52 15.45
C ASN A 86 6.70 -1.23 15.08
N TYR A 87 5.98 -0.21 14.59
CA TYR A 87 6.56 1.06 14.16
C TYR A 87 5.81 2.23 14.78
N THR A 88 6.56 3.20 15.28
CA THR A 88 6.01 4.49 15.72
C THR A 88 5.67 5.37 14.50
N LEU A 89 4.81 6.36 14.69
CA LEU A 89 4.48 7.33 13.64
C LEU A 89 5.74 8.07 13.15
N ALA A 90 6.64 8.43 14.07
CA ALA A 90 7.90 9.08 13.72
C ALA A 90 8.80 8.21 12.83
N GLN A 91 8.89 6.91 13.13
CA GLN A 91 9.63 5.96 12.28
C GLN A 91 9.00 5.83 10.89
N MET A 92 7.68 5.72 10.83
CA MET A 92 6.96 5.64 9.55
C MET A 92 7.18 6.89 8.70
N LEU A 93 7.10 8.08 9.31
CA LEU A 93 7.34 9.36 8.62
C LEU A 93 8.77 9.46 8.10
N ALA A 94 9.77 9.01 8.88
CA ALA A 94 11.17 9.00 8.44
C ALA A 94 11.38 8.09 7.22
N LEU A 95 10.73 6.93 7.17
CA LEU A 95 10.78 6.04 6.00
C LEU A 95 10.14 6.69 4.76
N HIS A 96 9.04 7.43 4.94
CA HIS A 96 8.45 8.17 3.84
C HIS A 96 9.36 9.29 3.35
N GLU A 97 9.98 10.05 4.25
CA GLU A 97 10.93 11.11 3.91
C GLU A 97 12.14 10.55 3.16
N GLU A 98 12.70 9.42 3.61
CA GLU A 98 13.81 8.74 2.94
C GLU A 98 13.47 8.34 1.50
N ARG A 99 12.26 7.81 1.27
CA ARG A 99 11.83 7.36 -0.05
C ARG A 99 11.38 8.50 -0.96
N TYR A 100 10.71 9.48 -0.41
CA TYR A 100 10.05 10.58 -1.14
C TYR A 100 10.49 11.95 -0.63
N PRO A 101 11.80 12.27 -0.68
CA PRO A 101 12.34 13.49 -0.07
C PRO A 101 11.75 14.78 -0.65
N TYR A 102 11.31 14.76 -1.92
CA TYR A 102 10.78 15.94 -2.60
C TYR A 102 9.27 16.14 -2.44
N SER A 103 8.55 15.12 -2.00
CA SER A 103 7.08 15.17 -1.80
C SER A 103 6.66 14.89 -0.36
N HIS A 104 7.64 14.69 0.56
CA HIS A 104 7.34 14.45 1.97
C HIS A 104 6.76 15.71 2.63
N ASP A 105 5.56 15.56 3.22
CA ASP A 105 4.93 16.54 4.08
C ASP A 105 4.32 15.82 5.30
N ALA A 106 5.08 15.81 6.39
CA ALA A 106 4.68 15.15 7.63
C ALA A 106 3.35 15.69 8.18
N LYS A 107 3.06 16.99 8.00
CA LYS A 107 1.82 17.60 8.48
C LYS A 107 0.61 17.06 7.71
N THR A 108 0.69 17.03 6.40
CA THR A 108 -0.37 16.48 5.54
C THR A 108 -0.56 14.99 5.78
N ILE A 109 0.51 14.22 5.92
CA ILE A 109 0.43 12.78 6.21
C ILE A 109 -0.28 12.57 7.55
N LYS A 110 0.14 13.25 8.63
CA LYS A 110 -0.50 13.15 9.96
C LYS A 110 -1.98 13.50 9.92
N ALA A 111 -2.36 14.57 9.23
CA ALA A 111 -3.76 14.97 9.09
C ALA A 111 -4.58 13.88 8.39
N ASN A 112 -4.03 13.26 7.36
CA ASN A 112 -4.72 12.24 6.57
C ASN A 112 -4.78 10.86 7.27
N PHE A 113 -3.94 10.58 8.26
CA PHE A 113 -4.10 9.38 9.11
C PHE A 113 -5.43 9.31 9.85
N SER A 114 -6.08 10.47 10.08
CA SER A 114 -7.38 10.56 10.75
C SER A 114 -8.49 11.02 9.79
N ASN A 115 -8.21 11.08 8.49
CA ASN A 115 -9.17 11.48 7.48
C ASN A 115 -9.64 10.27 6.68
N PHE A 116 -10.77 9.70 7.06
CA PHE A 116 -11.33 8.48 6.47
C PHE A 116 -12.42 8.75 5.44
N ALA A 117 -12.73 10.00 5.12
CA ALA A 117 -13.89 10.38 4.30
C ALA A 117 -13.95 9.61 2.96
N LYS A 118 -12.79 9.44 2.28
CA LYS A 118 -12.72 8.68 1.05
C LYS A 118 -12.73 7.17 1.29
N ALA A 119 -12.13 6.72 2.39
CA ALA A 119 -12.04 5.31 2.72
C ALA A 119 -13.38 4.74 3.23
N ASP A 120 -14.22 5.55 3.86
CA ASP A 120 -15.52 5.12 4.36
C ASP A 120 -16.45 4.62 3.24
N ASP A 121 -16.30 5.15 2.02
CA ASP A 121 -17.07 4.73 0.84
C ASP A 121 -16.51 3.47 0.16
N ASP A 122 -15.31 3.01 0.52
CA ASP A 122 -14.71 1.80 -0.05
C ASP A 122 -15.36 0.52 0.53
N ILE A 123 -15.34 -0.55 -0.27
CA ILE A 123 -15.69 -1.90 0.18
C ILE A 123 -14.66 -2.38 1.22
N ASP A 124 -15.14 -3.04 2.28
CA ASP A 124 -14.26 -3.65 3.27
C ASP A 124 -13.36 -4.70 2.61
N PRO A 125 -12.05 -4.67 2.88
CA PRO A 125 -11.18 -5.76 2.46
C PRO A 125 -11.52 -7.03 3.24
N GLU A 126 -11.32 -8.19 2.61
CA GLU A 126 -11.42 -9.47 3.30
C GLU A 126 -10.31 -9.58 4.35
N CYS A 127 -10.69 -9.43 5.62
CA CYS A 127 -9.75 -9.45 6.74
C CYS A 127 -9.66 -10.83 7.37
N LEU A 128 -8.54 -11.53 7.17
CA LEU A 128 -8.29 -12.86 7.74
C LEU A 128 -8.16 -12.85 9.27
N LEU A 129 -7.92 -11.68 9.88
CA LEU A 129 -7.78 -11.49 11.33
C LEU A 129 -9.09 -11.04 12.00
N GLY A 130 -10.19 -10.94 11.24
CA GLY A 130 -11.50 -10.57 11.77
C GLY A 130 -11.59 -9.13 12.30
N LYS A 131 -10.73 -8.22 11.86
CA LYS A 131 -10.78 -6.82 12.27
C LYS A 131 -11.95 -6.08 11.61
N HIS A 132 -12.46 -5.09 12.32
CA HIS A 132 -13.56 -4.24 11.87
C HIS A 132 -13.08 -2.82 11.58
N TRP A 133 -13.63 -2.19 10.54
CA TRP A 133 -13.24 -0.86 10.10
C TRP A 133 -13.33 0.20 11.20
N GLU A 134 -14.39 0.19 11.99
CA GLU A 134 -14.59 1.16 13.07
C GLU A 134 -13.48 1.07 14.14
N VAL A 135 -13.02 -0.15 14.46
CA VAL A 135 -11.91 -0.35 15.40
C VAL A 135 -10.61 0.19 14.81
N ILE A 136 -10.34 -0.10 13.54
CA ILE A 136 -9.15 0.41 12.84
C ILE A 136 -9.13 1.94 12.85
N LYS A 137 -10.26 2.60 12.57
CA LYS A 137 -10.34 4.08 12.63
C LYS A 137 -9.99 4.62 14.02
N MET A 138 -10.53 4.01 15.07
CA MET A 138 -10.25 4.42 16.45
C MET A 138 -8.77 4.27 16.78
N ASP A 139 -8.20 3.12 16.47
CA ASP A 139 -6.80 2.82 16.74
C ASP A 139 -5.85 3.74 15.97
N MET A 140 -6.18 4.07 14.71
CA MET A 140 -5.40 5.00 13.88
C MET A 140 -5.43 6.42 14.43
N ILE A 141 -6.60 6.90 14.90
CA ILE A 141 -6.72 8.20 15.57
C ILE A 141 -5.85 8.25 16.83
N ASP A 142 -5.90 7.20 17.64
CA ASP A 142 -5.12 7.16 18.89
C ASP A 142 -3.63 6.98 18.63
N PHE A 143 -3.26 6.28 17.56
CA PHE A 143 -1.87 6.17 17.11
C PHE A 143 -1.27 7.55 16.77
N VAL A 144 -2.00 8.39 16.04
CA VAL A 144 -1.55 9.75 15.70
C VAL A 144 -1.44 10.65 16.94
N LYS A 145 -2.35 10.51 17.91
CA LYS A 145 -2.30 11.31 19.15
C LYS A 145 -1.09 10.98 20.04
N ARG A 146 -0.60 9.72 19.96
CA ARG A 146 0.54 9.25 20.76
C ARG A 146 1.89 9.59 20.14
N GLY A 147 1.98 9.87 18.85
CA GLY A 147 3.20 10.17 18.08
C GLY A 147 3.26 11.58 17.59
#